data_ddbde3b45effa31103cf0e64006962fa
#
_entry.id   ddbde3b45effa31103cf0e64006962fa
#
_cell.length_a   1.000
_cell.length_b   1.000
_cell.length_c   1.000
_cell.angle_alpha   90.00
_cell.angle_beta   90.00
_cell.angle_gamma   90.00
#
_symmetry.space_group_name_H-M   'P 1'
#
loop_
_entity.id
_entity.type
_entity.pdbx_description
1 polymer ?
#
loop_
_entity_poly.entity_id
_entity_poly.type
_entity_poly.pdbx_seq_one_letter_code
_entity_poly.pdbx_strand_id
1 'polypeptide(L)'
;MVEQTAVANDTAPQAQSPAQPVDENKNVAGSAADTASATAESKPYMRFEAGPLTQQSGIEGIAFDFNYGARVCVPQGEYRVKFIDRDACITVYDAPASGVICTSAKKYFINFRIEVFQKQDGQDKLIFAHDLDLKGKNVLIKYPTGILGDVLAWFPYAEEFRKKHGCKLYCAMDEEMAALFKPAYPRINFIKPDDKVENLYASYYMGVFFPCDDRIHQPVDFRLQGLHKAAGMILGLDDGGEVPDIFVKLTPKNKTRKIKEPYVCIAAQASAQAKYWNNGAGWINVVKYLKQKGYRVLCVDRDNVYSQGTRFNLIPYGSEDFTGKIPLQERVDLLYHADFFIGTSSGLSWVANGVGKPVILISGFTLPFNEFKTPYRLINYHLCNGCWNDTRITFDHKDFEWCPRHKGTPRQFECSRFITPEAVYKVIDRLMADYGFDPLKIKNKNLRQRR
;
A
#
# COMPACT_ATOMS: atom_id res chain seq x y z
N MET A 1 49.57 42.10 -17.62
CA MET A 1 50.55 41.93 -16.57
C MET A 1 49.98 40.76 -15.75
N VAL A 2 50.42 39.55 -16.02
CA VAL A 2 51.47 38.84 -15.30
C VAL A 2 50.95 38.43 -13.92
N GLU A 3 50.80 37.22 -13.45
CA GLU A 3 51.59 36.00 -13.71
C GLU A 3 50.83 34.75 -13.29
N GLN A 4 51.09 33.67 -13.98
CA GLN A 4 50.81 32.30 -13.65
C GLN A 4 51.67 31.83 -12.46
N THR A 5 51.16 30.90 -11.68
CA THR A 5 51.98 29.75 -11.28
C THR A 5 51.09 28.51 -10.98
N ALA A 6 51.36 27.46 -11.73
CA ALA A 6 50.97 26.08 -11.50
C ALA A 6 52.04 25.36 -10.66
N VAL A 7 51.66 24.28 -9.94
CA VAL A 7 52.39 23.03 -9.66
C VAL A 7 51.40 22.15 -8.88
N ALA A 8 50.87 21.07 -9.33
CA ALA A 8 51.31 19.73 -9.75
C ALA A 8 51.54 18.73 -8.60
N ASN A 9 50.93 17.59 -8.80
CA ASN A 9 51.26 16.24 -8.31
C ASN A 9 51.03 15.91 -6.82
N ASP A 10 50.62 14.76 -6.41
CA ASP A 10 50.44 13.41 -7.00
C ASP A 10 49.80 12.48 -5.97
N THR A 11 49.35 11.36 -6.47
CA THR A 11 49.22 10.01 -5.87
C THR A 11 47.92 9.57 -5.28
N ALA A 12 47.26 8.70 -6.05
CA ALA A 12 46.29 7.70 -5.61
C ALA A 12 47.02 6.54 -4.88
N PRO A 13 46.38 5.86 -3.95
CA PRO A 13 46.78 4.52 -3.53
C PRO A 13 45.87 3.43 -4.09
N GLN A 14 46.57 2.39 -4.50
CA GLN A 14 46.15 1.16 -5.16
C GLN A 14 45.22 0.29 -4.30
N ALA A 15 44.42 -0.49 -5.02
CA ALA A 15 43.62 -1.60 -4.56
C ALA A 15 44.48 -2.73 -3.92
N GLN A 16 44.01 -3.32 -2.86
CA GLN A 16 44.43 -4.65 -2.41
C GLN A 16 43.21 -5.60 -2.34
N SER A 17 43.43 -6.75 -2.98
CA SER A 17 42.55 -7.91 -3.08
C SER A 17 42.62 -8.84 -1.84
N PRO A 18 41.78 -9.91 -1.77
CA PRO A 18 41.16 -10.37 -0.54
C PRO A 18 41.86 -11.53 0.16
N ALA A 19 41.61 -11.70 1.45
CA ALA A 19 42.04 -12.89 2.19
C ALA A 19 40.84 -13.84 2.46
N GLN A 20 41.12 -15.12 2.26
CA GLN A 20 40.21 -16.26 2.41
C GLN A 20 40.00 -16.69 3.89
N PRO A 21 39.09 -17.65 4.16
CA PRO A 21 38.42 -17.83 5.44
C PRO A 21 39.19 -18.79 6.38
N VAL A 22 38.95 -18.65 7.68
CA VAL A 22 39.40 -19.62 8.69
C VAL A 22 38.14 -20.21 9.37
N ASP A 23 38.01 -21.54 9.22
CA ASP A 23 37.19 -22.44 9.98
C ASP A 23 37.74 -22.61 11.37
N GLU A 24 36.95 -22.54 12.44
CA GLU A 24 37.16 -23.36 13.63
C GLU A 24 35.89 -23.51 14.49
N ASN A 25 35.39 -24.75 14.47
CA ASN A 25 34.47 -25.35 15.42
C ASN A 25 35.05 -25.40 16.82
N LYS A 26 34.32 -24.95 17.85
CA LYS A 26 34.35 -25.60 19.18
C LYS A 26 33.05 -25.41 19.95
N ASN A 27 32.43 -26.54 20.24
CA ASN A 27 31.33 -26.76 21.18
C ASN A 27 31.64 -26.26 22.58
N VAL A 28 30.68 -25.57 23.24
CA VAL A 28 30.43 -25.72 24.67
C VAL A 28 28.93 -25.71 24.92
N ALA A 29 28.47 -26.79 25.52
CA ALA A 29 27.08 -26.99 25.97
C ALA A 29 26.80 -26.23 27.26
N GLY A 30 25.60 -25.68 27.38
CA GLY A 30 25.09 -25.06 28.61
C GLY A 30 23.58 -24.81 28.52
N SER A 31 22.88 -25.70 29.17
CA SER A 31 21.47 -25.90 29.51
C SER A 31 20.42 -24.78 29.28
N ALA A 32 19.36 -25.27 28.72
CA ALA A 32 17.96 -24.91 28.54
C ALA A 32 17.29 -23.96 29.53
N ALA A 33 16.53 -23.03 28.98
CA ALA A 33 15.18 -22.69 29.43
C ALA A 33 14.33 -22.39 28.20
N ASP A 34 13.43 -23.33 27.91
CA ASP A 34 12.42 -23.23 26.86
C ASP A 34 11.49 -22.06 27.11
N THR A 35 11.55 -21.04 26.25
CA THR A 35 10.40 -20.20 25.92
C THR A 35 10.21 -20.28 24.42
N ALA A 36 9.26 -21.10 24.02
CA ALA A 36 8.84 -21.27 22.64
C ALA A 36 8.34 -19.93 22.07
N SER A 37 9.24 -19.21 21.44
CA SER A 37 8.92 -18.18 20.47
C SER A 37 8.48 -18.91 19.21
N ALA A 38 7.17 -19.00 18.98
CA ALA A 38 6.61 -19.42 17.71
C ALA A 38 7.14 -18.48 16.64
N THR A 39 8.13 -18.90 15.89
CA THR A 39 8.55 -18.29 14.63
C THR A 39 7.37 -18.36 13.67
N ALA A 40 6.60 -17.28 13.56
CA ALA A 40 5.65 -17.12 12.48
C ALA A 40 6.45 -17.15 11.18
N GLU A 41 6.41 -18.28 10.48
CA GLU A 41 6.87 -18.37 9.10
C GLU A 41 6.22 -17.24 8.33
N SER A 42 7.04 -16.36 7.77
CA SER A 42 6.56 -15.30 6.89
C SER A 42 5.90 -15.95 5.68
N LYS A 43 4.56 -16.05 5.68
CA LYS A 43 3.82 -16.48 4.51
C LYS A 43 4.24 -15.61 3.33
N PRO A 44 4.60 -16.17 2.19
CA PRO A 44 4.95 -15.39 1.01
C PRO A 44 3.78 -14.45 0.68
N TYR A 45 4.04 -13.19 0.44
CA TYR A 45 3.10 -12.06 0.34
C TYR A 45 1.98 -12.28 -0.67
N MET A 46 2.18 -13.10 -1.70
CA MET A 46 1.17 -13.60 -2.63
C MET A 46 1.71 -14.81 -3.41
N ARG A 47 0.90 -15.86 -3.54
CA ARG A 47 1.12 -16.90 -4.54
C ARG A 47 0.37 -16.51 -5.81
N PHE A 48 1.12 -16.29 -6.88
CA PHE A 48 0.59 -16.04 -8.22
C PHE A 48 0.41 -17.38 -8.93
N GLU A 49 -0.63 -18.11 -8.60
CA GLU A 49 -0.96 -19.36 -9.30
C GLU A 49 -2.08 -19.06 -10.32
N ALA A 50 -1.72 -19.09 -11.58
CA ALA A 50 -2.68 -19.15 -12.65
C ALA A 50 -3.17 -20.61 -12.75
N GLY A 51 -4.40 -20.89 -12.34
CA GLY A 51 -5.04 -22.18 -12.50
C GLY A 51 -5.16 -22.61 -13.96
N PRO A 52 -5.91 -23.70 -14.26
CA PRO A 52 -6.21 -24.11 -15.63
C PRO A 52 -6.82 -22.97 -16.46
N LEU A 53 -6.67 -23.03 -17.76
CA LEU A 53 -7.33 -22.10 -18.68
C LEU A 53 -8.85 -22.26 -18.62
N THR A 54 -9.57 -21.15 -18.66
CA THR A 54 -11.00 -21.11 -18.31
C THR A 54 -11.92 -20.88 -19.49
N GLN A 55 -11.41 -20.44 -20.65
CA GLN A 55 -12.20 -20.12 -21.84
C GLN A 55 -11.87 -21.10 -22.98
N GLN A 56 -12.89 -21.57 -23.67
CA GLN A 56 -12.74 -22.39 -24.86
C GLN A 56 -12.78 -21.51 -26.11
N SER A 57 -11.91 -21.78 -27.09
CA SER A 57 -11.87 -21.05 -28.36
C SER A 57 -12.90 -21.52 -29.37
N GLY A 58 -13.48 -22.70 -29.17
CA GLY A 58 -14.27 -23.42 -30.17
C GLY A 58 -13.41 -24.25 -31.14
N ILE A 59 -12.09 -24.20 -31.03
CA ILE A 59 -11.14 -25.02 -31.79
C ILE A 59 -10.55 -26.06 -30.85
N GLU A 60 -10.55 -27.32 -31.26
CA GLU A 60 -10.07 -28.44 -30.46
C GLU A 60 -8.62 -28.21 -30.00
N GLY A 61 -8.37 -28.37 -28.68
CA GLY A 61 -7.06 -28.20 -28.07
C GLY A 61 -6.61 -26.75 -27.89
N ILE A 62 -7.40 -25.75 -28.29
CA ILE A 62 -7.10 -24.34 -28.05
C ILE A 62 -8.05 -23.76 -27.00
N ALA A 63 -7.49 -23.41 -25.85
CA ALA A 63 -8.19 -22.71 -24.78
C ALA A 63 -7.35 -21.48 -24.36
N PHE A 64 -7.99 -20.46 -23.81
CA PHE A 64 -7.34 -19.20 -23.46
C PHE A 64 -7.98 -18.55 -22.23
N ASP A 65 -7.36 -17.54 -21.71
CA ASP A 65 -7.91 -16.54 -20.78
C ASP A 65 -6.95 -15.36 -20.59
N PHE A 66 -7.35 -14.45 -19.71
CA PHE A 66 -6.53 -13.30 -19.30
C PHE A 66 -6.26 -13.33 -17.78
N ASN A 67 -6.16 -14.53 -17.22
CA ASN A 67 -5.86 -14.69 -15.81
C ASN A 67 -4.38 -14.46 -15.57
N TYR A 68 -4.08 -13.31 -14.95
CA TYR A 68 -2.72 -12.91 -14.67
C TYR A 68 -1.87 -12.75 -15.96
N GLY A 69 -2.41 -11.92 -16.88
CA GLY A 69 -1.90 -11.68 -18.24
C GLY A 69 -2.56 -12.57 -19.29
N ALA A 70 -2.26 -12.33 -20.58
CA ALA A 70 -2.78 -13.14 -21.66
C ALA A 70 -2.19 -14.55 -21.66
N ARG A 71 -3.05 -15.57 -21.80
CA ARG A 71 -2.65 -16.99 -21.84
C ARG A 71 -3.43 -17.72 -22.91
N VAL A 72 -2.76 -18.64 -23.61
CA VAL A 72 -3.37 -19.54 -24.59
C VAL A 72 -2.62 -20.87 -24.63
N CYS A 73 -3.32 -21.99 -24.64
CA CYS A 73 -2.71 -23.29 -24.98
C CYS A 73 -2.90 -23.59 -26.46
N VAL A 74 -1.95 -24.33 -27.01
CA VAL A 74 -2.02 -24.95 -28.34
C VAL A 74 -1.70 -26.44 -28.20
N PRO A 75 -2.33 -27.32 -29.02
CA PRO A 75 -2.01 -28.75 -29.02
C PRO A 75 -0.64 -29.03 -29.65
N GLN A 76 -0.23 -30.26 -29.68
CA GLN A 76 0.97 -30.71 -30.41
C GLN A 76 0.80 -30.37 -31.90
N GLY A 77 1.86 -29.79 -32.51
CA GLY A 77 1.89 -29.36 -33.91
C GLY A 77 2.74 -28.14 -34.15
N GLU A 78 2.73 -27.62 -35.35
CA GLU A 78 3.46 -26.40 -35.71
C GLU A 78 2.55 -25.18 -35.60
N TYR A 79 2.63 -24.49 -34.46
CA TYR A 79 1.88 -23.27 -34.18
C TYR A 79 2.82 -22.09 -33.96
N ARG A 80 2.28 -20.87 -34.10
CA ARG A 80 2.89 -19.62 -33.70
C ARG A 80 1.87 -18.81 -32.91
N VAL A 81 2.25 -18.27 -31.76
CA VAL A 81 1.38 -17.50 -30.89
C VAL A 81 1.89 -16.07 -30.83
N LYS A 82 0.94 -15.11 -30.95
CA LYS A 82 1.22 -13.68 -30.73
C LYS A 82 0.31 -13.11 -29.66
N PHE A 83 0.88 -12.27 -28.81
CA PHE A 83 0.12 -11.35 -27.97
C PHE A 83 0.43 -9.92 -28.42
N ILE A 84 -0.61 -9.15 -28.68
CA ILE A 84 -0.53 -7.79 -29.20
C ILE A 84 -1.18 -6.86 -28.18
N ASP A 85 -0.48 -5.79 -27.84
CA ASP A 85 -1.06 -4.63 -27.14
C ASP A 85 -1.78 -3.79 -28.18
N ARG A 86 -3.12 -3.74 -28.10
CA ARG A 86 -3.95 -3.05 -29.10
C ARG A 86 -3.88 -1.53 -28.97
N ASP A 87 -3.66 -1.03 -27.75
CA ASP A 87 -3.62 0.42 -27.51
C ASP A 87 -2.29 1.01 -28.00
N ALA A 88 -1.19 0.29 -27.76
CA ALA A 88 0.14 0.67 -28.27
C ALA A 88 0.40 0.22 -29.71
N CYS A 89 -0.44 -0.66 -30.28
CA CYS A 89 -0.25 -1.27 -31.61
C CYS A 89 1.07 -2.03 -31.74
N ILE A 90 1.53 -2.70 -30.66
CA ILE A 90 2.78 -3.45 -30.66
C ILE A 90 2.59 -4.93 -30.32
N THR A 91 3.40 -5.79 -30.94
CA THR A 91 3.48 -7.21 -30.58
C THR A 91 4.41 -7.36 -29.37
N VAL A 92 3.86 -7.81 -28.24
CA VAL A 92 4.60 -7.98 -26.97
C VAL A 92 5.07 -9.41 -26.75
N TYR A 93 4.59 -10.35 -27.56
CA TYR A 93 5.03 -11.74 -27.58
C TYR A 93 4.80 -12.32 -28.99
N ASP A 94 5.78 -13.04 -29.52
CA ASP A 94 5.69 -13.71 -30.81
C ASP A 94 6.68 -14.90 -30.80
N ALA A 95 6.15 -16.12 -30.76
CA ALA A 95 6.99 -17.31 -30.69
C ALA A 95 6.32 -18.54 -31.31
N PRO A 96 7.09 -19.52 -31.82
CA PRO A 96 6.59 -20.85 -32.15
C PRO A 96 6.12 -21.57 -30.87
N ALA A 97 5.11 -22.43 -31.01
CA ALA A 97 4.53 -23.17 -29.91
C ALA A 97 4.07 -24.57 -30.35
N SER A 98 4.19 -25.57 -29.49
CA SER A 98 3.73 -26.93 -29.70
C SER A 98 3.44 -27.60 -28.35
N GLY A 99 2.19 -27.97 -28.09
CA GLY A 99 1.77 -28.67 -26.87
C GLY A 99 2.03 -27.90 -25.56
N VAL A 100 1.97 -26.57 -25.58
CA VAL A 100 2.32 -25.72 -24.44
C VAL A 100 1.27 -24.65 -24.18
N ILE A 101 1.30 -24.10 -22.96
CA ILE A 101 0.60 -22.87 -22.62
C ILE A 101 1.57 -21.69 -22.78
N CYS A 102 1.28 -20.81 -23.75
CA CYS A 102 1.97 -19.53 -23.89
C CYS A 102 1.37 -18.50 -22.90
N THR A 103 2.21 -17.71 -22.26
CA THR A 103 1.76 -16.65 -21.33
C THR A 103 2.50 -15.35 -21.62
N SER A 104 1.81 -14.22 -21.48
CA SER A 104 2.45 -12.91 -21.57
C SER A 104 3.41 -12.67 -20.40
N ALA A 105 4.50 -11.95 -20.62
CA ALA A 105 5.39 -11.53 -19.55
C ALA A 105 4.72 -10.52 -18.61
N LYS A 106 3.94 -9.60 -19.17
CA LYS A 106 3.25 -8.57 -18.39
C LYS A 106 2.00 -9.11 -17.70
N LYS A 107 1.83 -8.76 -16.41
CA LYS A 107 0.80 -9.30 -15.52
C LYS A 107 -0.22 -8.26 -15.03
N TYR A 108 -0.13 -7.03 -15.49
CA TYR A 108 -1.06 -5.95 -15.29
C TYR A 108 -1.99 -5.78 -16.50
N PHE A 109 -2.94 -4.89 -16.41
CA PHE A 109 -3.87 -4.63 -17.51
C PHE A 109 -3.14 -4.14 -18.77
N ILE A 110 -3.35 -4.85 -19.83
CA ILE A 110 -3.03 -4.47 -21.21
C ILE A 110 -4.23 -4.88 -22.05
N ASN A 111 -4.62 -4.06 -23.01
CA ASN A 111 -5.70 -4.37 -23.96
C ASN A 111 -5.20 -5.39 -25.00
N PHE A 112 -5.12 -6.64 -24.56
CA PHE A 112 -4.52 -7.71 -25.32
C PHE A 112 -5.40 -8.16 -26.50
N ARG A 113 -4.73 -8.51 -27.61
CA ARG A 113 -5.21 -9.43 -28.61
C ARG A 113 -4.34 -10.69 -28.59
N ILE A 114 -4.98 -11.86 -28.58
CA ILE A 114 -4.34 -13.18 -28.73
C ILE A 114 -4.53 -13.61 -30.19
N GLU A 115 -3.46 -14.03 -30.87
CA GLU A 115 -3.51 -14.62 -32.18
C GLU A 115 -2.77 -15.96 -32.18
N VAL A 116 -3.39 -16.98 -32.77
CA VAL A 116 -2.78 -18.32 -32.97
C VAL A 116 -2.77 -18.62 -34.46
N PHE A 117 -1.60 -18.90 -34.98
CA PHE A 117 -1.36 -19.33 -36.35
C PHE A 117 -0.99 -20.81 -36.35
N GLN A 118 -1.45 -21.53 -37.36
CA GLN A 118 -1.03 -22.91 -37.63
C GLN A 118 -0.29 -22.93 -38.95
N LYS A 119 0.81 -23.65 -39.01
CA LYS A 119 1.56 -23.82 -40.24
C LYS A 119 0.84 -24.77 -41.19
N GLN A 120 0.44 -24.29 -42.35
CA GLN A 120 -0.24 -25.03 -43.43
C GLN A 120 0.49 -24.72 -44.74
N ASP A 121 0.93 -25.75 -45.46
CA ASP A 121 1.68 -25.63 -46.70
C ASP A 121 2.90 -24.69 -46.63
N GLY A 122 3.58 -24.72 -45.48
CA GLY A 122 4.78 -23.89 -45.24
C GLY A 122 4.49 -22.45 -44.83
N GLN A 123 3.21 -22.02 -44.77
CA GLN A 123 2.81 -20.67 -44.39
C GLN A 123 2.05 -20.63 -43.08
N ASP A 124 2.23 -19.57 -42.31
CA ASP A 124 1.49 -19.32 -41.07
C ASP A 124 0.07 -18.83 -41.43
N LYS A 125 -0.95 -19.64 -41.16
CA LYS A 125 -2.36 -19.30 -41.34
C LYS A 125 -2.99 -18.96 -40.00
N LEU A 126 -3.60 -17.77 -39.89
CA LEU A 126 -4.35 -17.37 -38.69
C LEU A 126 -5.58 -18.31 -38.52
N ILE A 127 -5.64 -19.04 -37.42
CA ILE A 127 -6.75 -19.95 -37.09
C ILE A 127 -7.60 -19.45 -35.92
N PHE A 128 -7.02 -18.65 -35.00
CA PHE A 128 -7.74 -18.08 -33.87
C PHE A 128 -7.26 -16.67 -33.59
N ALA A 129 -8.20 -15.77 -33.31
CA ALA A 129 -7.94 -14.42 -32.83
C ALA A 129 -9.00 -14.03 -31.79
N HIS A 130 -8.56 -13.42 -30.70
CA HIS A 130 -9.45 -12.97 -29.63
C HIS A 130 -8.95 -11.69 -29.01
N ASP A 131 -9.81 -10.67 -28.97
CA ASP A 131 -9.57 -9.39 -28.32
C ASP A 131 -10.06 -9.44 -26.88
N LEU A 132 -9.30 -8.85 -25.95
CA LEU A 132 -9.76 -8.67 -24.57
C LEU A 132 -11.04 -7.84 -24.55
N ASP A 133 -12.13 -8.44 -24.09
CA ASP A 133 -13.40 -7.75 -23.80
C ASP A 133 -13.93 -8.19 -22.45
N LEU A 134 -13.88 -7.27 -21.49
CA LEU A 134 -14.28 -7.53 -20.11
C LEU A 134 -15.79 -7.34 -19.86
N LYS A 135 -16.53 -6.80 -20.84
CA LYS A 135 -17.95 -6.49 -20.65
C LYS A 135 -18.78 -7.72 -20.32
N GLY A 136 -19.42 -7.69 -19.14
CA GLY A 136 -20.23 -8.80 -18.63
C GLY A 136 -19.45 -10.03 -18.18
N LYS A 137 -18.11 -10.05 -18.31
CA LYS A 137 -17.24 -11.16 -17.91
C LYS A 137 -16.96 -11.16 -16.41
N ASN A 138 -16.67 -12.34 -15.87
CA ASN A 138 -16.20 -12.50 -14.49
C ASN A 138 -14.71 -12.10 -14.40
N VAL A 139 -14.43 -11.09 -13.63
CA VAL A 139 -13.07 -10.56 -13.41
C VAL A 139 -12.75 -10.57 -11.93
N LEU A 140 -11.55 -10.98 -11.58
CA LEU A 140 -11.06 -11.03 -10.20
C LEU A 140 -9.95 -9.99 -10.00
N ILE A 141 -10.08 -9.17 -8.95
CA ILE A 141 -8.96 -8.42 -8.39
C ILE A 141 -8.61 -9.01 -7.04
N LYS A 142 -7.37 -9.46 -6.87
CA LYS A 142 -6.88 -10.07 -5.64
C LYS A 142 -6.02 -9.09 -4.85
N TYR A 143 -6.32 -8.95 -3.56
CA TYR A 143 -5.61 -8.08 -2.62
C TYR A 143 -4.80 -8.92 -1.64
N PRO A 144 -3.62 -8.43 -1.20
CA PRO A 144 -2.89 -9.06 -0.12
C PRO A 144 -3.63 -8.93 1.21
N THR A 145 -3.38 -9.87 2.12
CA THR A 145 -3.99 -9.91 3.45
C THR A 145 -3.11 -9.23 4.50
N GLY A 146 -3.73 -8.75 5.58
CA GLY A 146 -3.02 -8.19 6.73
C GLY A 146 -2.44 -6.79 6.55
N ILE A 147 -2.72 -6.08 5.46
CA ILE A 147 -2.24 -4.72 5.17
C ILE A 147 -3.39 -3.73 4.96
N LEU A 148 -3.75 -3.03 6.03
CA LEU A 148 -4.89 -2.12 6.03
C LEU A 148 -4.71 -0.91 5.10
N GLY A 149 -3.59 -0.19 5.22
CA GLY A 149 -3.38 1.09 4.52
C GLY A 149 -3.33 0.94 3.01
N ASP A 150 -2.61 -0.07 2.54
CA ASP A 150 -2.40 -0.32 1.12
C ASP A 150 -3.72 -0.74 0.44
N VAL A 151 -4.49 -1.63 1.08
CA VAL A 151 -5.79 -2.05 0.54
C VAL A 151 -6.78 -0.87 0.51
N LEU A 152 -6.80 -0.01 1.52
CA LEU A 152 -7.61 1.22 1.52
C LEU A 152 -7.22 2.19 0.40
N ALA A 153 -5.93 2.27 0.10
CA ALA A 153 -5.44 3.11 -0.98
C ALA A 153 -5.83 2.56 -2.38
N TRP A 154 -5.75 1.25 -2.58
CA TRP A 154 -5.94 0.61 -3.89
C TRP A 154 -7.39 0.31 -4.23
N PHE A 155 -8.21 -0.02 -3.24
CA PHE A 155 -9.56 -0.56 -3.47
C PHE A 155 -10.47 0.37 -4.29
N PRO A 156 -10.45 1.71 -4.16
CA PRO A 156 -11.32 2.59 -4.93
C PRO A 156 -11.19 2.41 -6.45
N TYR A 157 -10.00 2.05 -6.91
CA TYR A 157 -9.73 1.82 -8.34
C TYR A 157 -10.42 0.57 -8.89
N ALA A 158 -10.78 -0.39 -8.04
CA ALA A 158 -11.58 -1.54 -8.45
C ALA A 158 -12.99 -1.13 -8.93
N GLU A 159 -13.62 -0.19 -8.24
CA GLU A 159 -14.93 0.31 -8.65
C GLU A 159 -14.85 1.11 -9.97
N GLU A 160 -13.80 1.91 -10.15
CA GLU A 160 -13.60 2.63 -11.41
C GLU A 160 -13.29 1.65 -12.57
N PHE A 161 -12.49 0.62 -12.33
CA PHE A 161 -12.26 -0.46 -13.27
C PHE A 161 -13.57 -1.17 -13.66
N ARG A 162 -14.40 -1.52 -12.68
CA ARG A 162 -15.71 -2.13 -12.93
C ARG A 162 -16.60 -1.24 -13.79
N LYS A 163 -16.65 0.07 -13.51
CA LYS A 163 -17.43 1.05 -14.29
C LYS A 163 -16.90 1.18 -15.70
N LYS A 164 -15.59 1.36 -15.88
CA LYS A 164 -14.93 1.51 -17.19
C LYS A 164 -15.22 0.32 -18.11
N HIS A 165 -15.13 -0.89 -17.57
CA HIS A 165 -15.20 -2.12 -18.37
C HIS A 165 -16.58 -2.82 -18.36
N GLY A 166 -17.50 -2.44 -17.48
CA GLY A 166 -18.81 -3.09 -17.38
C GLY A 166 -18.76 -4.56 -16.99
N CYS A 167 -17.71 -5.00 -16.26
CA CYS A 167 -17.49 -6.39 -15.88
C CYS A 167 -18.25 -6.77 -14.60
N LYS A 168 -18.41 -8.07 -14.38
CA LYS A 168 -18.80 -8.65 -13.09
C LYS A 168 -17.56 -8.79 -12.24
N LEU A 169 -17.35 -7.83 -11.34
CA LEU A 169 -16.12 -7.76 -10.56
C LEU A 169 -16.23 -8.52 -9.26
N TYR A 170 -15.22 -9.33 -8.99
CA TYR A 170 -14.94 -10.03 -7.73
C TYR A 170 -13.68 -9.43 -7.11
N CYS A 171 -13.72 -9.16 -5.81
CA CYS A 171 -12.55 -8.71 -5.04
C CYS A 171 -12.26 -9.72 -3.93
N ALA A 172 -11.11 -10.38 -4.01
CA ALA A 172 -10.64 -11.31 -2.99
C ALA A 172 -9.80 -10.57 -1.95
N MET A 173 -10.23 -10.60 -0.68
CA MET A 173 -9.59 -9.91 0.44
C MET A 173 -10.02 -10.46 1.79
N ASP A 174 -9.41 -9.97 2.88
CA ASP A 174 -9.82 -10.30 4.24
C ASP A 174 -11.29 -9.95 4.49
N GLU A 175 -12.00 -10.79 5.26
CA GLU A 175 -13.44 -10.60 5.55
C GLU A 175 -13.72 -9.26 6.25
N GLU A 176 -12.85 -8.82 7.15
CA GLU A 176 -12.98 -7.54 7.85
C GLU A 176 -12.92 -6.35 6.88
N MET A 177 -12.00 -6.42 5.89
CA MET A 177 -11.89 -5.40 4.84
C MET A 177 -13.11 -5.43 3.91
N ALA A 178 -13.55 -6.62 3.50
CA ALA A 178 -14.75 -6.78 2.68
C ALA A 178 -16.00 -6.21 3.37
N ALA A 179 -16.16 -6.48 4.67
CA ALA A 179 -17.27 -5.94 5.47
C ALA A 179 -17.25 -4.40 5.55
N LEU A 180 -16.06 -3.80 5.55
CA LEU A 180 -15.88 -2.36 5.58
C LEU A 180 -16.30 -1.68 4.27
N PHE A 181 -16.01 -2.31 3.13
CA PHE A 181 -16.29 -1.74 1.80
C PHE A 181 -17.71 -2.00 1.30
N LYS A 182 -18.27 -3.15 1.63
CA LYS A 182 -19.56 -3.60 1.11
C LYS A 182 -20.70 -2.57 1.18
N PRO A 183 -20.86 -1.76 2.25
CA PRO A 183 -21.92 -0.76 2.32
C PRO A 183 -21.79 0.37 1.29
N ALA A 184 -20.56 0.77 0.94
CA ALA A 184 -20.30 1.86 -0.02
C ALA A 184 -20.16 1.35 -1.48
N TYR A 185 -19.89 0.04 -1.66
CA TYR A 185 -19.62 -0.56 -2.97
C TYR A 185 -20.48 -1.81 -3.23
N PRO A 186 -21.81 -1.69 -3.25
CA PRO A 186 -22.73 -2.84 -3.29
C PRO A 186 -22.72 -3.63 -4.61
N ARG A 187 -22.07 -3.12 -5.66
CA ARG A 187 -21.98 -3.77 -6.98
C ARG A 187 -20.73 -4.64 -7.14
N ILE A 188 -19.85 -4.69 -6.13
CA ILE A 188 -18.67 -5.53 -6.12
C ILE A 188 -18.97 -6.82 -5.35
N ASN A 189 -18.57 -7.95 -5.89
CA ASN A 189 -18.67 -9.23 -5.23
C ASN A 189 -17.42 -9.46 -4.37
N PHE A 190 -17.58 -9.45 -3.06
CA PHE A 190 -16.48 -9.71 -2.13
C PHE A 190 -16.41 -11.21 -1.82
N ILE A 191 -15.22 -11.77 -1.97
CA ILE A 191 -14.93 -13.19 -1.72
C ILE A 191 -13.69 -13.33 -0.84
N LYS A 192 -13.52 -14.52 -0.22
CA LYS A 192 -12.32 -14.83 0.56
C LYS A 192 -11.10 -15.00 -0.36
N PRO A 193 -9.87 -14.84 0.17
CA PRO A 193 -8.65 -14.94 -0.64
C PRO A 193 -8.48 -16.23 -1.44
N ASP A 194 -9.02 -17.34 -0.91
CA ASP A 194 -8.87 -18.68 -1.50
C ASP A 194 -10.13 -19.16 -2.25
N ASP A 195 -11.19 -18.35 -2.27
CA ASP A 195 -12.40 -18.68 -3.03
C ASP A 195 -12.12 -18.66 -4.54
N LYS A 196 -12.76 -19.60 -5.25
CA LYS A 196 -12.67 -19.70 -6.71
C LYS A 196 -13.84 -18.99 -7.37
N VAL A 197 -13.57 -18.33 -8.47
CA VAL A 197 -14.59 -17.72 -9.33
C VAL A 197 -14.77 -18.61 -10.56
N GLU A 198 -16.00 -19.09 -10.76
CA GLU A 198 -16.34 -19.90 -11.94
C GLU A 198 -16.24 -19.07 -13.22
N ASN A 199 -15.81 -19.70 -14.31
CA ASN A 199 -15.64 -19.05 -15.61
C ASN A 199 -14.89 -17.72 -15.52
N LEU A 200 -13.83 -17.67 -14.71
CA LEU A 200 -12.98 -16.52 -14.53
C LEU A 200 -12.30 -16.14 -15.86
N TYR A 201 -12.61 -14.98 -16.38
CA TYR A 201 -12.10 -14.52 -17.70
C TYR A 201 -10.76 -13.77 -17.56
N ALA A 202 -10.63 -12.93 -16.56
CA ALA A 202 -9.41 -12.16 -16.30
C ALA A 202 -9.16 -11.98 -14.80
N SER A 203 -7.90 -11.87 -14.41
CA SER A 203 -7.53 -11.58 -13.03
C SER A 203 -6.32 -10.66 -12.93
N TYR A 204 -6.33 -9.81 -11.89
CA TYR A 204 -5.29 -8.84 -11.57
C TYR A 204 -4.94 -8.93 -10.09
N TYR A 205 -3.68 -8.63 -9.76
CA TYR A 205 -3.18 -8.66 -8.39
C TYR A 205 -2.70 -7.29 -7.97
N MET A 206 -3.19 -6.80 -6.83
CA MET A 206 -2.72 -5.57 -6.22
C MET A 206 -1.54 -5.84 -5.32
N GLY A 207 -0.53 -4.99 -5.36
CA GLY A 207 0.65 -5.12 -4.53
C GLY A 207 1.67 -4.02 -4.76
N VAL A 208 2.67 -3.98 -3.88
CA VAL A 208 3.92 -3.26 -4.10
C VAL A 208 4.97 -4.27 -4.53
N PHE A 209 5.53 -4.09 -5.69
CA PHE A 209 6.43 -5.06 -6.30
C PHE A 209 7.87 -4.55 -6.24
N PHE A 210 8.71 -5.28 -5.53
CA PHE A 210 10.17 -5.13 -5.51
C PHE A 210 10.78 -6.27 -6.32
N PRO A 211 11.93 -6.04 -6.99
CA PRO A 211 12.77 -4.83 -7.03
C PRO A 211 12.17 -3.67 -7.83
N CYS A 212 12.82 -2.51 -7.78
CA CYS A 212 12.35 -1.26 -8.40
C CYS A 212 12.26 -1.30 -9.94
N ASP A 213 12.93 -2.23 -10.57
CA ASP A 213 12.90 -2.45 -12.02
C ASP A 213 11.84 -3.45 -12.47
N ASP A 214 11.00 -3.94 -11.55
CA ASP A 214 9.89 -4.82 -11.91
C ASP A 214 8.96 -4.14 -12.91
N ARG A 215 8.96 -4.65 -14.14
CA ARG A 215 8.07 -4.27 -15.22
C ARG A 215 7.16 -5.44 -15.63
N ILE A 216 7.12 -6.49 -14.83
CA ILE A 216 6.27 -7.65 -15.01
C ILE A 216 4.91 -7.42 -14.34
N HIS A 217 4.91 -6.98 -13.09
CA HIS A 217 3.72 -6.87 -12.26
C HIS A 217 3.15 -5.46 -12.18
N GLN A 218 3.96 -4.44 -12.50
CA GLN A 218 3.58 -3.04 -12.50
C GLN A 218 4.17 -2.30 -13.71
N PRO A 219 3.43 -1.39 -14.37
CA PRO A 219 3.98 -0.64 -15.50
C PRO A 219 4.97 0.44 -15.07
N VAL A 220 4.79 0.99 -13.87
CA VAL A 220 5.62 2.03 -13.27
C VAL A 220 5.96 1.65 -11.82
N ASP A 221 7.15 1.98 -11.36
CA ASP A 221 7.53 1.81 -9.96
C ASP A 221 6.55 2.58 -9.05
N PHE A 222 5.89 1.87 -8.14
CA PHE A 222 4.89 2.44 -7.23
C PHE A 222 5.43 3.63 -6.41
N ARG A 223 6.74 3.69 -6.17
CA ARG A 223 7.39 4.77 -5.43
C ARG A 223 7.39 6.10 -6.17
N LEU A 224 7.25 6.09 -7.49
CA LEU A 224 7.21 7.29 -8.34
C LEU A 224 5.79 7.83 -8.53
N GLN A 225 4.75 6.99 -8.34
CA GLN A 225 3.35 7.34 -8.60
C GLN A 225 2.53 7.63 -7.35
N GLY A 226 3.05 7.25 -6.19
CA GLY A 226 2.27 7.21 -4.95
C GLY A 226 1.46 5.91 -4.81
N LEU A 227 1.17 5.55 -3.56
CA LEU A 227 0.62 4.26 -3.21
C LEU A 227 -0.72 3.97 -3.91
N HIS A 228 -1.64 4.92 -3.87
CA HIS A 228 -2.99 4.74 -4.44
C HIS A 228 -2.96 4.68 -5.97
N LYS A 229 -2.17 5.52 -6.63
CA LYS A 229 -2.10 5.57 -8.10
C LYS A 229 -1.48 4.31 -8.71
N ALA A 230 -0.64 3.59 -7.95
CA ALA A 230 -0.10 2.31 -8.40
C ALA A 230 -1.20 1.31 -8.80
N ALA A 231 -2.33 1.29 -8.06
CA ALA A 231 -3.47 0.45 -8.42
C ALA A 231 -4.12 0.87 -9.75
N GLY A 232 -4.24 2.17 -9.98
CA GLY A 232 -4.75 2.69 -11.25
C GLY A 232 -3.87 2.29 -12.43
N MET A 233 -2.55 2.37 -12.26
CA MET A 233 -1.58 1.92 -13.28
C MET A 233 -1.68 0.41 -13.55
N ILE A 234 -1.77 -0.42 -12.49
CA ILE A 234 -1.92 -1.87 -12.64
C ILE A 234 -3.23 -2.23 -13.37
N LEU A 235 -4.28 -1.44 -13.18
CA LEU A 235 -5.60 -1.66 -13.77
C LEU A 235 -5.83 -0.91 -15.10
N GLY A 236 -4.83 -0.21 -15.64
CA GLY A 236 -4.96 0.53 -16.90
C GLY A 236 -6.03 1.65 -16.83
N LEU A 237 -6.06 2.36 -15.69
CA LEU A 237 -6.99 3.47 -15.46
C LEU A 237 -6.33 4.84 -15.65
N ASP A 238 -5.14 4.86 -16.19
CA ASP A 238 -4.48 6.09 -16.59
C ASP A 238 -5.08 6.63 -17.90
N ASP A 239 -5.02 7.94 -18.03
CA ASP A 239 -5.31 8.66 -19.27
C ASP A 239 -4.07 9.46 -19.65
N GLY A 240 -3.39 9.03 -20.71
CA GLY A 240 -2.14 9.64 -21.16
C GLY A 240 -1.00 9.57 -20.12
N GLY A 241 -1.01 8.56 -19.24
CA GLY A 241 -0.04 8.38 -18.16
C GLY A 241 -0.43 9.03 -16.82
N GLU A 242 -1.55 9.76 -16.76
CA GLU A 242 -2.07 10.30 -15.50
C GLU A 242 -3.17 9.42 -14.91
N VAL A 243 -2.97 8.99 -13.67
CA VAL A 243 -4.00 8.28 -12.89
C VAL A 243 -4.76 9.29 -12.03
N PRO A 244 -6.10 9.29 -12.06
CA PRO A 244 -6.89 10.19 -11.22
C PRO A 244 -6.70 9.90 -9.74
N ASP A 245 -6.77 10.93 -8.90
CA ASP A 245 -6.77 10.79 -7.45
C ASP A 245 -8.14 10.30 -6.97
N ILE A 246 -8.22 9.03 -6.60
CA ILE A 246 -9.46 8.41 -6.11
C ILE A 246 -9.19 7.86 -4.72
N PHE A 247 -10.07 8.23 -3.77
CA PHE A 247 -9.93 7.82 -2.38
C PHE A 247 -11.13 7.00 -1.92
N VAL A 248 -10.87 6.09 -0.99
CA VAL A 248 -11.88 5.23 -0.41
C VAL A 248 -12.97 6.05 0.30
N LYS A 249 -14.22 5.58 0.18
CA LYS A 249 -15.34 6.08 0.96
C LYS A 249 -15.77 4.99 1.94
N LEU A 250 -15.77 5.32 3.23
CA LEU A 250 -16.20 4.42 4.30
C LEU A 250 -17.49 4.95 4.92
N THR A 251 -18.40 4.03 5.19
CA THR A 251 -19.72 4.38 5.74
C THR A 251 -19.79 3.94 7.20
N PRO A 252 -20.07 4.85 8.13
CA PRO A 252 -20.32 4.47 9.53
C PRO A 252 -21.60 3.65 9.62
N LYS A 253 -21.57 2.58 10.42
CA LYS A 253 -22.78 1.83 10.78
C LYS A 253 -23.61 2.57 11.81
N ASN A 254 -22.94 3.17 12.80
CA ASN A 254 -23.61 3.90 13.85
C ASN A 254 -23.46 5.42 13.65
N LYS A 255 -24.56 6.06 13.25
CA LYS A 255 -24.64 7.51 13.06
C LYS A 255 -24.94 8.27 14.36
N THR A 256 -25.21 7.58 15.45
CA THR A 256 -25.46 8.19 16.76
C THR A 256 -24.14 8.34 17.51
N ARG A 257 -23.80 9.59 17.86
CA ARG A 257 -22.60 9.90 18.64
C ARG A 257 -22.72 9.37 20.07
N LYS A 258 -21.90 8.40 20.44
CA LYS A 258 -21.86 7.83 21.79
C LYS A 258 -21.17 8.73 22.81
N ILE A 259 -20.05 9.34 22.42
CA ILE A 259 -19.26 10.26 23.24
C ILE A 259 -19.76 11.67 22.98
N LYS A 260 -20.41 12.29 23.97
CA LYS A 260 -21.05 13.60 23.83
C LYS A 260 -20.04 14.76 23.82
N GLU A 261 -18.95 14.63 24.57
CA GLU A 261 -17.89 15.63 24.65
C GLU A 261 -17.13 15.73 23.33
N PRO A 262 -16.60 16.92 22.99
CA PRO A 262 -15.66 17.05 21.87
C PRO A 262 -14.45 16.16 22.06
N TYR A 263 -14.08 15.42 21.02
CA TYR A 263 -12.91 14.55 21.05
C TYR A 263 -12.18 14.50 19.71
N VAL A 264 -10.92 14.18 19.80
CA VAL A 264 -10.03 13.89 18.67
C VAL A 264 -9.50 12.47 18.83
N CYS A 265 -9.27 11.80 17.72
CA CYS A 265 -8.61 10.51 17.70
C CYS A 265 -7.14 10.69 17.31
N ILE A 266 -6.26 9.93 17.95
CA ILE A 266 -4.85 9.87 17.61
C ILE A 266 -4.42 8.42 17.36
N ALA A 267 -3.45 8.22 16.45
CA ALA A 267 -2.77 6.95 16.26
C ALA A 267 -1.26 7.20 16.18
N ALA A 268 -0.54 6.64 17.12
CA ALA A 268 0.90 6.86 17.29
C ALA A 268 1.75 5.72 16.72
N GLN A 269 1.14 4.54 16.47
CA GLN A 269 1.86 3.32 16.10
C GLN A 269 1.81 3.04 14.59
N ALA A 270 2.82 2.31 14.12
CA ALA A 270 2.95 1.88 12.74
C ALA A 270 3.77 0.58 12.65
N SER A 271 3.82 -0.03 11.47
CA SER A 271 4.50 -1.31 11.22
C SER A 271 6.04 -1.25 11.22
N ALA A 272 6.64 -0.07 11.26
CA ALA A 272 8.09 0.12 11.34
C ALA A 272 8.41 1.43 12.07
N GLN A 273 9.50 1.45 12.85
CA GLN A 273 9.89 2.64 13.64
C GLN A 273 10.12 3.89 12.77
N ALA A 274 10.56 3.72 11.53
CA ALA A 274 10.71 4.82 10.57
C ALA A 274 9.42 5.60 10.30
N LYS A 275 8.25 4.97 10.49
CA LYS A 275 6.93 5.58 10.32
C LYS A 275 6.44 6.33 11.56
N TYR A 276 7.06 6.11 12.73
CA TYR A 276 6.67 6.77 13.97
C TYR A 276 7.07 8.23 13.98
N TRP A 277 6.35 9.03 14.75
CA TRP A 277 6.84 10.33 15.16
C TRP A 277 7.83 10.14 16.31
N ASN A 278 9.13 10.13 15.97
CA ASN A 278 10.21 9.77 16.88
C ASN A 278 10.66 10.91 17.83
N ASN A 279 9.87 11.98 17.98
CA ASN A 279 10.11 13.03 18.97
C ASN A 279 9.73 12.52 20.37
N GLY A 280 10.71 12.44 21.30
CA GLY A 280 10.52 11.81 22.60
C GLY A 280 9.43 12.44 23.48
N ALA A 281 9.15 13.74 23.34
CA ALA A 281 8.11 14.45 24.08
C ALA A 281 6.91 14.81 23.19
N GLY A 282 6.97 14.52 21.89
CA GLY A 282 6.03 15.00 20.89
C GLY A 282 4.57 14.67 21.22
N TRP A 283 4.26 13.39 21.32
CA TRP A 283 2.90 12.96 21.61
C TRP A 283 2.36 13.41 22.97
N ILE A 284 3.18 13.35 24.03
CA ILE A 284 2.78 13.78 25.39
C ILE A 284 2.38 15.26 25.36
N ASN A 285 3.18 16.09 24.72
CA ASN A 285 2.93 17.53 24.61
C ASN A 285 1.70 17.83 23.76
N VAL A 286 1.50 17.11 22.65
CA VAL A 286 0.31 17.27 21.81
C VAL A 286 -0.96 16.85 22.55
N VAL A 287 -0.94 15.74 23.28
CA VAL A 287 -2.08 15.30 24.10
C VAL A 287 -2.41 16.37 25.17
N LYS A 288 -1.40 16.88 25.85
CA LYS A 288 -1.58 17.98 26.84
C LYS A 288 -2.19 19.22 26.18
N TYR A 289 -1.68 19.63 25.02
CA TYR A 289 -2.18 20.77 24.27
C TYR A 289 -3.64 20.63 23.86
N LEU A 290 -4.04 19.47 23.31
CA LEU A 290 -5.42 19.16 22.94
C LEU A 290 -6.37 19.20 24.13
N LYS A 291 -5.94 18.67 25.30
CA LYS A 291 -6.71 18.76 26.54
C LYS A 291 -6.90 20.19 27.03
N GLN A 292 -5.88 21.03 26.89
CA GLN A 292 -5.99 22.49 27.19
C GLN A 292 -7.00 23.19 26.26
N LYS A 293 -7.11 22.75 25.00
CA LYS A 293 -8.14 23.23 24.06
C LYS A 293 -9.56 22.69 24.38
N GLY A 294 -9.70 21.78 25.32
CA GLY A 294 -10.99 21.23 25.78
C GLY A 294 -11.37 19.87 25.17
N TYR A 295 -10.51 19.23 24.42
CA TYR A 295 -10.74 17.91 23.83
C TYR A 295 -10.48 16.76 24.81
N ARG A 296 -11.27 15.70 24.66
CA ARG A 296 -10.84 14.34 25.01
C ARG A 296 -9.93 13.85 23.88
N VAL A 297 -8.88 13.11 24.24
CA VAL A 297 -7.90 12.59 23.28
C VAL A 297 -7.90 11.08 23.34
N LEU A 298 -8.43 10.44 22.32
CA LEU A 298 -8.61 9.00 22.25
C LEU A 298 -7.51 8.37 21.39
N CYS A 299 -6.70 7.49 21.97
CA CYS A 299 -5.72 6.71 21.23
C CYS A 299 -6.41 5.46 20.65
N VAL A 300 -6.46 5.37 19.32
CA VAL A 300 -7.21 4.34 18.59
C VAL A 300 -6.30 3.32 17.90
N ASP A 301 -5.05 3.22 18.30
CA ASP A 301 -4.11 2.21 17.81
C ASP A 301 -4.66 0.78 18.04
N ARG A 302 -4.07 -0.19 17.37
CA ARG A 302 -4.46 -1.59 17.52
C ARG A 302 -4.10 -2.12 18.92
N ASP A 303 -2.90 -1.79 19.39
CA ASP A 303 -2.34 -2.31 20.62
C ASP A 303 -2.00 -1.14 21.57
N ASN A 304 -2.17 -1.32 22.87
CA ASN A 304 -1.75 -0.31 23.85
C ASN A 304 -0.23 -0.28 24.02
N VAL A 305 0.43 -1.39 23.74
CA VAL A 305 1.89 -1.53 23.65
C VAL A 305 2.22 -2.27 22.37
N TYR A 306 3.00 -1.65 21.51
CA TYR A 306 3.58 -2.34 20.37
C TYR A 306 5.08 -2.47 20.56
N SER A 307 5.59 -3.71 20.62
CA SER A 307 7.00 -3.97 20.83
C SER A 307 7.58 -4.86 19.74
N GLN A 308 8.83 -4.58 19.37
CA GLN A 308 9.62 -5.45 18.52
C GLN A 308 11.10 -5.33 18.93
N GLY A 309 11.72 -6.46 19.26
CA GLY A 309 13.08 -6.48 19.82
C GLY A 309 13.13 -5.72 21.14
N THR A 310 14.00 -4.72 21.21
CA THR A 310 14.20 -3.86 22.38
C THR A 310 13.35 -2.59 22.38
N ARG A 311 12.52 -2.38 21.37
CA ARG A 311 11.65 -1.21 21.25
C ARG A 311 10.27 -1.49 21.81
N PHE A 312 9.80 -0.57 22.66
CA PHE A 312 8.47 -0.58 23.25
C PHE A 312 7.80 0.76 22.95
N ASN A 313 6.73 0.73 22.15
CA ASN A 313 5.95 1.90 21.81
C ASN A 313 4.62 1.84 22.55
N LEU A 314 4.50 2.63 23.59
CA LEU A 314 3.28 2.78 24.38
C LEU A 314 2.33 3.79 23.72
N ILE A 315 1.03 3.69 24.06
CA ILE A 315 0.11 4.79 23.74
C ILE A 315 0.57 6.07 24.44
N PRO A 316 0.35 7.26 23.85
CA PRO A 316 0.78 8.52 24.41
C PRO A 316 0.22 8.76 25.81
N TYR A 317 1.10 9.06 26.78
CA TYR A 317 0.68 9.35 28.14
C TYR A 317 -0.35 10.49 28.18
N GLY A 318 -1.40 10.26 28.97
CA GLY A 318 -2.50 11.20 29.10
C GLY A 318 -3.58 11.07 28.01
N SER A 319 -3.42 10.28 26.97
CA SER A 319 -4.51 9.89 26.09
C SER A 319 -5.40 8.84 26.77
N GLU A 320 -6.64 8.74 26.31
CA GLU A 320 -7.56 7.69 26.74
C GLU A 320 -7.32 6.44 25.88
N ASP A 321 -7.27 5.28 26.52
CA ASP A 321 -7.05 4.01 25.83
C ASP A 321 -8.32 3.52 25.11
N PHE A 322 -8.31 3.60 23.81
CA PHE A 322 -9.32 3.06 22.89
C PHE A 322 -8.67 2.04 21.94
N THR A 323 -7.59 1.40 22.40
CA THR A 323 -6.90 0.32 21.68
C THR A 323 -7.63 -1.02 21.83
N GLY A 324 -7.03 -2.10 21.37
CA GLY A 324 -7.52 -3.46 21.49
C GLY A 324 -8.05 -4.05 20.19
N LYS A 325 -8.41 -5.32 20.25
CA LYS A 325 -8.96 -6.08 19.11
C LYS A 325 -10.46 -5.75 18.93
N ILE A 326 -10.77 -4.50 18.61
CA ILE A 326 -12.13 -4.09 18.25
C ILE A 326 -12.29 -4.16 16.72
N PRO A 327 -13.49 -4.50 16.22
CA PRO A 327 -13.76 -4.53 14.80
C PRO A 327 -13.43 -3.20 14.13
N LEU A 328 -12.85 -3.25 12.93
CA LEU A 328 -12.45 -2.06 12.19
C LEU A 328 -13.64 -1.11 11.93
N GLN A 329 -14.85 -1.66 11.78
CA GLN A 329 -16.06 -0.88 11.64
C GLN A 329 -16.39 -0.01 12.88
N GLU A 330 -16.05 -0.47 14.08
CA GLU A 330 -16.25 0.35 15.29
C GLU A 330 -15.24 1.51 15.34
N ARG A 331 -14.02 1.30 14.82
CA ARG A 331 -13.05 2.40 14.62
C ARG A 331 -13.53 3.40 13.58
N VAL A 332 -14.17 2.95 12.50
CA VAL A 332 -14.83 3.82 11.52
C VAL A 332 -15.90 4.67 12.18
N ASP A 333 -16.77 4.06 13.00
CA ASP A 333 -17.83 4.77 13.71
C ASP A 333 -17.26 5.80 14.70
N LEU A 334 -16.20 5.43 15.43
CA LEU A 334 -15.53 6.34 16.36
C LEU A 334 -14.86 7.52 15.63
N LEU A 335 -14.13 7.24 14.56
CA LEU A 335 -13.48 8.25 13.73
C LEU A 335 -14.49 9.18 13.05
N TYR A 336 -15.63 8.65 12.58
CA TYR A 336 -16.70 9.45 11.96
C TYR A 336 -17.22 10.55 12.89
N HIS A 337 -17.28 10.30 14.19
CA HIS A 337 -17.77 11.26 15.18
C HIS A 337 -16.68 12.14 15.82
N ALA A 338 -15.41 11.87 15.57
CA ALA A 338 -14.31 12.71 16.00
C ALA A 338 -14.32 14.07 15.26
N ASP A 339 -13.82 15.12 15.86
CA ASP A 339 -13.67 16.41 15.19
C ASP A 339 -12.57 16.29 14.11
N PHE A 340 -11.43 15.72 14.45
CA PHE A 340 -10.33 15.43 13.52
C PHE A 340 -9.47 14.26 14.03
N PHE A 341 -8.51 13.87 13.21
CA PHE A 341 -7.57 12.80 13.49
C PHE A 341 -6.13 13.31 13.39
N ILE A 342 -5.24 12.83 14.26
CA ILE A 342 -3.79 13.04 14.16
C ILE A 342 -3.10 11.69 14.10
N GLY A 343 -2.28 11.46 13.10
CA GLY A 343 -1.55 10.21 12.98
C GLY A 343 -0.31 10.31 12.10
N THR A 344 0.28 9.15 11.87
CA THR A 344 1.44 8.97 11.03
C THR A 344 1.04 8.34 9.67
N SER A 345 2.00 8.09 8.79
CA SER A 345 1.80 7.37 7.53
C SER A 345 1.42 5.90 7.80
N SER A 346 0.17 5.65 8.17
CA SER A 346 -0.35 4.34 8.59
C SER A 346 -1.81 4.13 8.16
N GLY A 347 -2.30 2.89 8.28
CA GLY A 347 -3.65 2.51 7.85
C GLY A 347 -4.77 3.32 8.50
N LEU A 348 -4.67 3.69 9.78
CA LEU A 348 -5.71 4.46 10.48
C LEU A 348 -5.86 5.89 9.94
N SER A 349 -4.79 6.48 9.40
CA SER A 349 -4.88 7.77 8.68
C SER A 349 -5.72 7.65 7.40
N TRP A 350 -5.62 6.52 6.68
CA TRP A 350 -6.47 6.22 5.53
C TRP A 350 -7.93 5.98 5.94
N VAL A 351 -8.17 5.31 7.08
CA VAL A 351 -9.54 5.15 7.61
C VAL A 351 -10.15 6.49 7.94
N ALA A 352 -9.42 7.37 8.65
CA ALA A 352 -9.89 8.71 9.00
C ALA A 352 -10.21 9.57 7.76
N ASN A 353 -9.34 9.52 6.74
CA ASN A 353 -9.61 10.17 5.46
C ASN A 353 -10.85 9.55 4.77
N GLY A 354 -10.98 8.23 4.76
CA GLY A 354 -12.08 7.51 4.12
C GLY A 354 -13.46 7.82 4.73
N VAL A 355 -13.53 8.18 6.00
CA VAL A 355 -14.76 8.66 6.66
C VAL A 355 -14.95 10.17 6.55
N GLY A 356 -14.11 10.86 5.79
CA GLY A 356 -14.20 12.30 5.52
C GLY A 356 -13.76 13.19 6.69
N LYS A 357 -12.89 12.70 7.58
CA LYS A 357 -12.35 13.52 8.67
C LYS A 357 -11.11 14.31 8.24
N PRO A 358 -10.94 15.54 8.74
CA PRO A 358 -9.68 16.25 8.63
C PRO A 358 -8.56 15.43 9.29
N VAL A 359 -7.43 15.27 8.59
CA VAL A 359 -6.30 14.47 9.06
C VAL A 359 -5.07 15.35 9.17
N ILE A 360 -4.51 15.45 10.37
CA ILE A 360 -3.15 15.95 10.59
C ILE A 360 -2.22 14.75 10.43
N LEU A 361 -1.35 14.80 9.42
CA LEU A 361 -0.45 13.71 9.08
C LEU A 361 1.00 14.10 9.36
N ILE A 362 1.61 13.44 10.35
CA ILE A 362 3.02 13.61 10.70
C ILE A 362 3.81 12.57 9.92
N SER A 363 4.64 13.00 8.99
CA SER A 363 5.36 12.11 8.08
C SER A 363 6.79 12.58 7.84
N GLY A 364 7.73 11.66 7.78
CA GLY A 364 9.09 11.85 7.31
C GLY A 364 9.53 10.67 6.44
N PHE A 365 8.83 9.55 6.59
CA PHE A 365 9.09 8.30 5.88
C PHE A 365 8.64 8.35 4.41
N THR A 366 7.47 8.94 4.15
CA THR A 366 6.86 9.09 2.83
C THR A 366 6.84 10.54 2.36
N LEU A 367 6.87 10.73 1.04
CA LEU A 367 6.64 12.03 0.40
C LEU A 367 5.13 12.30 0.27
N PRO A 368 4.71 13.58 0.15
CA PRO A 368 3.29 13.94 0.16
C PRO A 368 2.41 13.26 -0.89
N PHE A 369 2.94 12.96 -2.06
CA PHE A 369 2.19 12.31 -3.12
C PHE A 369 1.90 10.82 -2.87
N ASN A 370 2.56 10.23 -1.85
CA ASN A 370 2.40 8.80 -1.55
C ASN A 370 1.05 8.45 -0.93
N GLU A 371 0.43 9.41 -0.23
CA GLU A 371 -0.86 9.23 0.44
C GLU A 371 -1.90 10.21 -0.09
N PHE A 372 -3.08 10.13 0.53
CA PHE A 372 -4.17 11.10 0.28
C PHE A 372 -3.74 12.55 0.56
N LYS A 373 -4.35 13.48 -0.16
CA LYS A 373 -4.09 14.91 0.01
C LYS A 373 -4.67 15.41 1.34
N THR A 374 -3.85 16.09 2.13
CA THR A 374 -4.27 16.85 3.30
C THR A 374 -3.46 18.14 3.40
N PRO A 375 -4.11 19.30 3.63
CA PRO A 375 -3.39 20.55 3.86
C PRO A 375 -2.69 20.61 5.22
N TYR A 376 -2.96 19.63 6.09
CA TYR A 376 -2.45 19.54 7.47
C TYR A 376 -1.32 18.52 7.62
N ARG A 377 -0.49 18.37 6.58
CA ARG A 377 0.69 17.50 6.62
C ARG A 377 1.88 18.23 7.24
N LEU A 378 2.61 17.52 8.10
CA LEU A 378 3.90 17.94 8.64
C LEU A 378 5.00 17.04 8.09
N ILE A 379 5.97 17.67 7.44
CA ILE A 379 7.21 17.06 6.97
C ILE A 379 8.33 18.09 7.09
N ASN A 380 9.50 17.66 7.55
CA ASN A 380 10.67 18.52 7.64
C ASN A 380 11.58 18.28 6.42
N TYR A 381 11.48 19.15 5.42
CA TYR A 381 12.28 19.08 4.20
C TYR A 381 13.75 19.53 4.38
N HIS A 382 14.10 20.14 5.51
CA HIS A 382 15.48 20.55 5.78
C HIS A 382 16.35 19.39 6.29
N LEU A 383 15.74 18.25 6.57
CA LEU A 383 16.39 17.03 7.06
C LEU A 383 16.16 15.85 6.10
N CYS A 384 16.79 14.72 6.40
CA CYS A 384 16.53 13.48 5.68
C CYS A 384 15.03 13.14 5.70
N ASN A 385 14.47 12.74 4.56
CA ASN A 385 13.07 12.35 4.44
C ASN A 385 12.84 11.45 3.20
N GLY A 386 11.62 10.90 3.07
CA GLY A 386 11.14 10.24 1.86
C GLY A 386 11.84 8.93 1.51
N CYS A 387 12.35 8.16 2.48
CA CYS A 387 13.05 6.90 2.22
C CYS A 387 12.18 5.87 1.50
N TRP A 388 10.87 5.86 1.76
CA TRP A 388 9.92 4.98 1.08
C TRP A 388 9.85 5.25 -0.43
N ASN A 389 9.95 6.49 -0.82
CA ASN A 389 9.83 6.92 -2.21
C ASN A 389 11.18 7.01 -2.94
N ASP A 390 12.28 6.61 -2.31
CA ASP A 390 13.59 6.55 -2.96
C ASP A 390 13.74 5.20 -3.68
N THR A 391 13.73 5.21 -5.00
CA THR A 391 13.82 4.00 -5.84
C THR A 391 15.11 3.24 -5.71
N ARG A 392 16.17 3.88 -5.18
CA ARG A 392 17.49 3.26 -4.92
C ARG A 392 17.52 2.45 -3.64
N ILE A 393 16.46 2.53 -2.83
CA ILE A 393 16.39 1.93 -1.50
C ILE A 393 15.26 0.90 -1.47
N THR A 394 15.57 -0.31 -1.02
CA THR A 394 14.55 -1.34 -0.76
C THR A 394 14.18 -1.33 0.72
N PHE A 395 12.88 -1.32 1.01
CA PHE A 395 12.38 -1.42 2.36
C PHE A 395 12.58 -2.83 2.92
N ASP A 396 13.28 -2.93 4.07
CA ASP A 396 13.46 -4.20 4.75
C ASP A 396 12.36 -4.40 5.80
N HIS A 397 11.40 -5.27 5.50
CA HIS A 397 10.30 -5.61 6.39
C HIS A 397 10.72 -6.36 7.66
N LYS A 398 11.92 -6.93 7.69
CA LYS A 398 12.45 -7.68 8.85
C LYS A 398 13.17 -6.76 9.85
N ASP A 399 13.56 -5.57 9.41
CA ASP A 399 14.23 -4.58 10.24
C ASP A 399 13.23 -3.53 10.75
N PHE A 400 12.71 -3.72 11.96
CA PHE A 400 11.79 -2.75 12.57
C PHE A 400 12.40 -1.36 12.73
N GLU A 401 13.72 -1.29 12.99
CA GLU A 401 14.48 -0.04 13.11
C GLU A 401 15.08 0.45 11.79
N TRP A 402 14.54 -0.01 10.66
CA TRP A 402 15.00 0.37 9.35
C TRP A 402 15.09 1.90 9.17
N CYS A 403 16.29 2.38 8.97
CA CYS A 403 16.62 3.76 8.64
C CYS A 403 17.83 3.73 7.69
N PRO A 404 17.60 3.54 6.38
CA PRO A 404 18.64 3.08 5.44
C PRO A 404 19.80 4.04 5.31
N ARG A 405 19.59 5.34 5.58
CA ARG A 405 20.63 6.36 5.47
C ARG A 405 21.35 6.67 6.79
N HIS A 406 20.72 6.40 7.94
CA HIS A 406 21.23 6.91 9.23
C HIS A 406 21.08 5.92 10.40
N LYS A 407 20.79 4.63 10.14
CA LYS A 407 20.70 3.64 11.21
C LYS A 407 21.99 3.59 12.03
N GLY A 408 21.87 3.56 13.35
CA GLY A 408 23.00 3.51 14.28
C GLY A 408 23.79 4.82 14.42
N THR A 409 23.33 5.93 13.86
CA THR A 409 23.96 7.25 13.99
C THR A 409 23.08 8.20 14.80
N PRO A 410 23.62 9.34 15.29
CA PRO A 410 22.84 10.39 15.95
C PRO A 410 21.72 10.97 15.08
N ARG A 411 21.77 10.75 13.76
CA ARG A 411 20.76 11.21 12.79
C ARG A 411 19.64 10.19 12.54
N GLN A 412 19.65 9.04 13.20
CA GLN A 412 18.62 8.02 13.01
C GLN A 412 17.22 8.59 13.28
N PHE A 413 16.30 8.38 12.34
CA PHE A 413 14.93 8.92 12.35
C PHE A 413 14.81 10.44 12.46
N GLU A 414 15.84 11.21 12.08
CA GLU A 414 15.80 12.68 12.15
C GLU A 414 14.62 13.27 11.38
N CYS A 415 14.17 12.62 10.30
CA CYS A 415 13.03 13.01 9.48
C CYS A 415 11.76 13.29 10.28
N SER A 416 11.50 12.51 11.34
CA SER A 416 10.34 12.69 12.22
C SER A 416 10.72 13.20 13.62
N ARG A 417 11.93 12.86 14.11
CA ARG A 417 12.37 13.26 15.45
C ARG A 417 12.41 14.76 15.64
N PHE A 418 12.77 15.53 14.61
CA PHE A 418 12.87 16.98 14.66
C PHE A 418 11.63 17.71 14.14
N ILE A 419 10.50 17.02 13.92
CA ILE A 419 9.20 17.66 13.86
C ILE A 419 8.82 18.01 15.31
N THR A 420 8.78 19.29 15.65
CA THR A 420 8.55 19.70 17.04
C THR A 420 7.08 19.73 17.41
N PRO A 421 6.71 19.60 18.70
CA PRO A 421 5.34 19.75 19.17
C PRO A 421 4.71 21.07 18.76
N GLU A 422 5.48 22.17 18.79
CA GLU A 422 5.03 23.53 18.44
C GLU A 422 4.63 23.62 16.96
N ALA A 423 5.34 22.90 16.08
CA ALA A 423 4.94 22.80 14.68
C ALA A 423 3.58 22.11 14.55
N VAL A 424 3.33 21.06 15.35
CA VAL A 424 2.03 20.37 15.37
C VAL A 424 0.94 21.26 15.96
N TYR A 425 1.21 22.04 17.02
CA TYR A 425 0.25 23.00 17.59
C TYR A 425 -0.24 24.00 16.55
N LYS A 426 0.67 24.58 15.78
CA LYS A 426 0.33 25.54 14.70
C LYS A 426 -0.62 24.92 13.67
N VAL A 427 -0.43 23.63 13.35
CA VAL A 427 -1.30 22.91 12.40
C VAL A 427 -2.64 22.59 13.04
N ILE A 428 -2.68 22.20 14.33
CA ILE A 428 -3.92 22.03 15.08
C ILE A 428 -4.74 23.30 15.10
N ASP A 429 -4.12 24.45 15.47
CA ASP A 429 -4.81 25.73 15.55
C ASP A 429 -5.36 26.18 14.20
N ARG A 430 -4.59 25.97 13.11
CA ARG A 430 -5.04 26.25 11.76
C ARG A 430 -6.24 25.37 11.39
N LEU A 431 -6.18 24.05 11.62
CA LEU A 431 -7.28 23.15 11.36
C LEU A 431 -8.53 23.54 12.15
N MET A 432 -8.37 23.83 13.45
CA MET A 432 -9.49 24.26 14.28
C MET A 432 -10.14 25.55 13.77
N ALA A 433 -9.33 26.50 13.30
CA ALA A 433 -9.83 27.73 12.70
C ALA A 433 -10.55 27.47 11.37
N ASP A 434 -9.97 26.68 10.48
CA ASP A 434 -10.52 26.33 9.16
C ASP A 434 -11.89 25.64 9.25
N TYR A 435 -12.10 24.82 10.30
CA TYR A 435 -13.36 24.10 10.54
C TYR A 435 -14.27 24.73 11.59
N GLY A 436 -13.86 25.83 12.21
CA GLY A 436 -14.63 26.49 13.27
C GLY A 436 -14.79 25.66 14.55
N PHE A 437 -13.86 24.79 14.87
CA PHE A 437 -13.91 23.96 16.06
C PHE A 437 -13.58 24.75 17.32
N ASP A 438 -14.51 24.77 18.29
CA ASP A 438 -14.34 25.43 19.59
C ASP A 438 -14.93 24.57 20.72
N PRO A 439 -14.20 23.55 21.18
CA PRO A 439 -14.69 22.62 22.20
C PRO A 439 -14.95 23.28 23.55
N LEU A 440 -14.26 24.39 23.89
CA LEU A 440 -14.48 25.12 25.14
C LEU A 440 -15.82 25.84 25.16
N LYS A 441 -16.31 26.38 24.04
CA LYS A 441 -17.67 26.95 23.94
C LYS A 441 -18.73 25.89 24.18
N ILE A 442 -18.55 24.69 23.60
CA ILE A 442 -19.50 23.58 23.76
C ILE A 442 -19.54 23.14 25.23
N LYS A 443 -18.39 23.01 25.88
CA LYS A 443 -18.28 22.63 27.28
C LYS A 443 -18.96 23.65 28.20
N ASN A 444 -18.75 24.95 27.96
CA ASN A 444 -19.34 26.03 28.75
C ASN A 444 -20.87 26.11 28.56
N LYS A 445 -21.39 25.86 27.35
CA LYS A 445 -22.83 25.81 27.08
C LYS A 445 -23.50 24.66 27.85
N ASN A 446 -22.88 23.48 27.84
CA ASN A 446 -23.40 22.31 28.56
C ASN A 446 -23.37 22.47 30.09
N LEU A 447 -22.39 23.20 30.65
CA LEU A 447 -22.33 23.54 32.05
C LEU A 447 -23.44 24.55 32.47
N ARG A 448 -23.76 25.50 31.59
CA ARG A 448 -24.88 26.47 31.84
C ARG A 448 -26.28 25.83 31.76
N GLN A 449 -26.45 24.78 30.96
CA GLN A 449 -27.72 24.05 30.87
C GLN A 449 -27.94 23.05 32.01
N ARG A 450 -26.93 22.75 32.80
CA ARG A 450 -26.99 21.87 33.97
C ARG A 450 -27.15 22.64 35.31
N ARG A 451 -27.08 23.96 35.26
CA ARG A 451 -27.43 24.87 36.38
C ARG A 451 -28.83 25.46 36.17
#